data_9c97404309e98d347c3c6a01c52c5ebb
#
_entry.id   9c97404309e98d347c3c6a01c52c5ebb
#
_cell.length_a   1.000
_cell.length_b   1.000
_cell.length_c   1.000
_cell.angle_alpha   90.00
_cell.angle_beta   90.00
_cell.angle_gamma   90.00
#
_symmetry.space_group_name_H-M   'P 1'
#
loop_
_entity.id
_entity.type
_entity.pdbx_description
1 polymer ?
#
loop_
_entity_poly.entity_id
_entity_poly.type
_entity_poly.pdbx_seq_one_letter_code
_entity_poly.pdbx_strand_id
1 'polypeptide(L)'
;MTTQSDDEFTANWARQTGCADQVDPAASASVWGQMIASDPIGATWGTGVRRAPQVTTWGWNQAVVSQSRTPTLMVTGQYDRQVPSERVRELYADLGAERKVFVDLACSSHNAMWEKNHLLLFRASVEWLTKGTVNGLQQGMLKLGY
;
A
#
# COMPACT_ATOMS: atom_id res chain seq x y z
N MET A 1 18.60 -2.86 -9.63
CA MET A 1 17.76 -1.66 -9.84
C MET A 1 16.87 -1.93 -11.04
N THR A 2 15.59 -1.66 -10.95
CA THR A 2 14.62 -1.74 -12.05
C THR A 2 14.22 -0.33 -12.49
N THR A 3 13.78 -0.19 -13.73
CA THR A 3 13.24 1.06 -14.27
C THR A 3 11.78 0.86 -14.63
N GLN A 4 11.02 1.94 -14.64
CA GLN A 4 9.62 1.96 -15.04
C GLN A 4 9.34 3.25 -15.79
N SER A 5 8.72 3.14 -16.98
CA SER A 5 8.24 4.28 -17.75
C SER A 5 6.86 4.75 -17.28
N ASP A 6 6.40 5.90 -17.79
CA ASP A 6 5.03 6.41 -17.54
C ASP A 6 3.97 5.43 -18.01
N ASP A 7 4.11 4.90 -19.23
CA ASP A 7 3.16 3.93 -19.77
C ASP A 7 3.08 2.66 -18.91
N GLU A 8 4.23 2.17 -18.45
CA GLU A 8 4.29 1.00 -17.55
C GLU A 8 3.69 1.29 -16.18
N PHE A 9 3.92 2.48 -15.63
CA PHE A 9 3.34 2.90 -14.37
C PHE A 9 1.82 2.99 -14.47
N THR A 10 1.32 3.69 -15.49
CA THR A 10 -0.11 3.85 -15.75
C THR A 10 -0.80 2.51 -16.01
N ALA A 11 -0.21 1.65 -16.85
CA ALA A 11 -0.73 0.32 -17.14
C ALA A 11 -0.74 -0.59 -15.89
N ASN A 12 0.30 -0.51 -15.06
CA ASN A 12 0.36 -1.25 -13.80
C ASN A 12 -0.73 -0.82 -12.82
N TRP A 13 -0.99 0.48 -12.73
CA TRP A 13 -2.06 0.99 -11.87
C TRP A 13 -3.43 0.58 -12.40
N ALA A 14 -3.68 0.76 -13.71
CA ALA A 14 -4.94 0.39 -14.34
C ALA A 14 -5.31 -1.09 -14.14
N ARG A 15 -4.34 -2.01 -14.16
CA ARG A 15 -4.57 -3.44 -13.89
C ARG A 15 -5.04 -3.75 -12.47
N GLN A 16 -4.92 -2.81 -11.56
CA GLN A 16 -5.34 -2.92 -10.15
C GLN A 16 -6.61 -2.12 -9.86
N THR A 17 -7.26 -1.61 -10.91
CA THR A 17 -8.52 -0.88 -10.79
C THR A 17 -9.68 -1.85 -10.93
N GLY A 18 -10.58 -1.88 -9.97
CA GLY A 18 -11.73 -2.78 -9.94
C GLY A 18 -13.05 -2.11 -9.59
N CYS A 19 -13.02 -0.80 -9.27
CA CYS A 19 -14.20 0.00 -8.94
C CYS A 19 -14.32 1.23 -9.85
N ALA A 20 -15.54 1.70 -10.04
CA ALA A 20 -15.77 3.00 -10.65
C ALA A 20 -15.13 4.12 -9.81
N ASP A 21 -14.52 5.08 -10.50
CA ASP A 21 -13.88 6.26 -9.88
C ASP A 21 -12.81 5.91 -8.82
N GLN A 22 -12.21 4.72 -8.91
CA GLN A 22 -11.15 4.32 -8.00
C GLN A 22 -9.93 5.22 -8.12
N VAL A 23 -9.56 5.58 -9.34
CA VAL A 23 -8.39 6.41 -9.66
C VAL A 23 -8.85 7.69 -10.34
N ASP A 24 -8.43 8.83 -9.80
CA ASP A 24 -8.53 10.10 -10.50
C ASP A 24 -7.36 10.19 -11.52
N PRO A 25 -7.64 10.35 -12.83
CA PRO A 25 -6.59 10.49 -13.84
C PRO A 25 -5.62 11.64 -13.55
N ALA A 26 -6.11 12.74 -12.98
CA ALA A 26 -5.25 13.87 -12.60
C ALA A 26 -4.29 13.49 -11.46
N ALA A 27 -4.74 12.68 -10.50
CA ALA A 27 -3.89 12.18 -9.43
C ALA A 27 -2.80 11.26 -9.97
N SER A 28 -3.12 10.34 -10.87
CA SER A 28 -2.14 9.44 -11.50
C SER A 28 -1.04 10.21 -12.23
N ALA A 29 -1.41 11.18 -13.07
CA ALA A 29 -0.47 12.03 -13.80
C ALA A 29 0.41 12.87 -12.84
N SER A 30 -0.18 13.42 -11.78
CA SER A 30 0.54 14.18 -10.76
C SER A 30 1.55 13.32 -10.01
N VAL A 31 1.17 12.10 -9.60
CA VAL A 31 2.05 11.15 -8.91
C VAL A 31 3.27 10.82 -9.78
N TRP A 32 3.04 10.51 -11.06
CA TRP A 32 4.15 10.27 -11.99
C TRP A 32 5.07 11.48 -12.11
N GLY A 33 4.50 12.67 -12.34
CA GLY A 33 5.28 13.90 -12.43
C GLY A 33 6.16 14.15 -11.20
N GLN A 34 5.63 13.91 -9.99
CA GLN A 34 6.40 14.08 -8.76
C GLN A 34 7.49 12.99 -8.59
N MET A 35 7.23 11.76 -9.01
CA MET A 35 8.25 10.71 -8.99
C MET A 35 9.42 11.04 -9.90
N ILE A 36 9.17 11.56 -11.10
CA ILE A 36 10.21 12.00 -12.04
C ILE A 36 10.95 13.23 -11.50
N ALA A 37 10.24 14.19 -10.93
CA ALA A 37 10.86 15.39 -10.33
C ALA A 37 11.79 15.02 -9.16
N SER A 38 11.51 13.94 -8.45
CA SER A 38 12.34 13.45 -7.34
C SER A 38 13.53 12.59 -7.77
N ASP A 39 13.60 12.19 -9.06
CA ASP A 39 14.71 11.42 -9.62
C ASP A 39 15.33 12.13 -10.83
N PRO A 40 16.21 13.13 -10.60
CA PRO A 40 16.77 13.94 -11.66
C PRO A 40 17.64 13.15 -12.64
N ILE A 41 18.15 11.97 -12.27
CA ILE A 41 18.92 11.10 -13.15
C ILE A 41 17.97 10.34 -14.08
N GLY A 42 16.96 9.68 -13.53
CA GLY A 42 15.96 8.96 -14.31
C GLY A 42 15.18 9.87 -15.25
N ALA A 43 14.92 11.11 -14.85
CA ALA A 43 14.29 12.13 -15.68
C ALA A 43 15.06 12.45 -16.98
N THR A 44 16.36 12.16 -17.06
CA THR A 44 17.17 12.37 -18.27
C THR A 44 17.12 11.20 -19.26
N TRP A 45 16.49 10.10 -18.93
CA TRP A 45 16.45 8.89 -19.77
C TRP A 45 15.18 8.87 -20.65
N GLY A 46 15.35 9.22 -21.93
CA GLY A 46 14.24 9.28 -22.88
C GLY A 46 13.16 10.29 -22.45
N THR A 47 11.94 9.81 -22.25
CA THR A 47 10.81 10.61 -21.74
C THR A 47 10.78 10.71 -20.21
N GLY A 48 11.80 10.20 -19.55
CA GLY A 48 11.89 10.04 -18.10
C GLY A 48 11.49 8.64 -17.66
N VAL A 49 12.23 8.11 -16.70
CA VAL A 49 11.93 6.81 -16.07
C VAL A 49 12.09 6.90 -14.56
N ARG A 50 11.19 6.24 -13.85
CA ARG A 50 11.36 6.01 -12.42
C ARG A 50 12.37 4.89 -12.19
N ARG A 51 13.32 5.10 -11.29
CA ARG A 51 14.22 4.06 -10.82
C ARG A 51 13.74 3.52 -9.48
N ALA A 52 13.74 2.22 -9.33
CA ALA A 52 13.39 1.56 -8.08
C ALA A 52 14.43 0.51 -7.70
N PRO A 53 14.73 0.32 -6.42
CA PRO A 53 15.57 -0.79 -5.99
C PRO A 53 14.87 -2.11 -6.37
N GLN A 54 15.65 -3.09 -6.79
CA GLN A 54 15.12 -4.43 -7.01
C GLN A 54 15.08 -5.18 -5.69
N VAL A 55 13.90 -5.66 -5.31
CA VAL A 55 13.75 -6.55 -4.18
C VAL A 55 14.12 -7.96 -4.64
N THR A 56 15.20 -8.51 -4.08
CA THR A 56 15.73 -9.82 -4.47
C THR A 56 15.12 -10.97 -3.68
N THR A 57 14.59 -10.69 -2.51
CA THR A 57 13.91 -11.68 -1.66
C THR A 57 12.60 -11.08 -1.14
N TRP A 58 11.58 -11.92 -1.11
CA TRP A 58 10.26 -11.55 -0.63
C TRP A 58 9.77 -12.57 0.38
N GLY A 59 9.31 -12.10 1.53
CA GLY A 59 8.79 -12.95 2.59
C GLY A 59 9.28 -12.52 3.96
N TRP A 60 8.95 -13.29 4.96
CA TRP A 60 9.38 -13.09 6.35
C TRP A 60 9.74 -14.42 6.99
N ASN A 61 10.47 -14.36 8.10
CA ASN A 61 10.74 -15.52 8.95
C ASN A 61 9.70 -15.56 10.07
N GLN A 62 8.82 -16.55 10.06
CA GLN A 62 7.76 -16.72 11.06
C GLN A 62 8.29 -16.78 12.49
N ALA A 63 9.40 -17.49 12.72
CA ALA A 63 10.00 -17.58 14.06
C ALA A 63 10.48 -16.22 14.60
N VAL A 64 10.85 -15.29 13.71
CA VAL A 64 11.23 -13.92 14.07
C VAL A 64 10.01 -13.05 14.33
N VAL A 65 9.06 -13.02 13.39
CA VAL A 65 7.89 -12.11 13.49
C VAL A 65 6.94 -12.51 14.62
N SER A 66 6.88 -13.81 14.97
CA SER A 66 6.09 -14.28 16.11
C SER A 66 6.61 -13.80 17.48
N GLN A 67 7.83 -13.33 17.53
CA GLN A 67 8.42 -12.75 18.75
C GLN A 67 8.18 -11.23 18.85
N SER A 68 7.72 -10.58 17.78
CA SER A 68 7.43 -9.14 17.80
C SER A 68 6.33 -8.83 18.81
N ARG A 69 6.52 -7.77 19.57
CA ARG A 69 5.52 -7.21 20.50
C ARG A 69 5.11 -5.79 20.14
N THR A 70 5.64 -5.29 19.03
CA THR A 70 5.37 -3.93 18.57
C THR A 70 3.91 -3.82 18.10
N PRO A 71 3.12 -2.88 18.64
CA PRO A 71 1.77 -2.62 18.14
C PRO A 71 1.79 -2.32 16.65
N THR A 72 0.96 -3.02 15.87
CA THR A 72 1.06 -3.00 14.40
C THR A 72 -0.29 -2.77 13.74
N LEU A 73 -0.35 -1.77 12.85
CA LEU A 73 -1.43 -1.59 11.89
C LEU A 73 -0.96 -2.12 10.53
N MET A 74 -1.75 -3.00 9.94
CA MET A 74 -1.58 -3.46 8.56
C MET A 74 -2.78 -3.01 7.74
N VAL A 75 -2.53 -2.36 6.61
CA VAL A 75 -3.58 -1.97 5.67
C VAL A 75 -3.25 -2.56 4.30
N THR A 76 -4.24 -3.18 3.67
CA THR A 76 -4.12 -3.72 2.32
C THR A 76 -5.26 -3.22 1.44
N GLY A 77 -4.99 -2.98 0.18
CA GLY A 77 -6.02 -2.68 -0.80
C GLY A 77 -6.68 -3.94 -1.34
N GLN A 78 -7.98 -3.91 -1.52
CA GLN A 78 -8.79 -5.03 -2.07
C GLN A 78 -8.24 -5.55 -3.41
N TYR A 79 -7.68 -4.66 -4.23
CA TYR A 79 -7.16 -4.96 -5.57
C TYR A 79 -5.62 -4.89 -5.64
N ASP A 80 -4.93 -4.90 -4.50
CA ASP A 80 -3.47 -4.91 -4.48
C ASP A 80 -2.93 -6.20 -5.12
N ARG A 81 -2.28 -6.06 -6.28
CA ARG A 81 -1.64 -7.15 -7.01
C ARG A 81 -0.14 -7.21 -6.80
N GLN A 82 0.45 -6.21 -6.17
CA GLN A 82 1.87 -6.21 -5.83
C GLN A 82 2.10 -6.95 -4.52
N VAL A 83 1.23 -6.71 -3.53
CA VAL A 83 1.21 -7.41 -2.26
C VAL A 83 -0.21 -7.94 -2.01
N PRO A 84 -0.53 -9.14 -2.50
CA PRO A 84 -1.87 -9.70 -2.36
C PRO A 84 -2.34 -9.73 -0.91
N SER A 85 -3.59 -9.39 -0.69
CA SER A 85 -4.23 -9.29 0.63
C SER A 85 -4.04 -10.55 1.47
N GLU A 86 -4.01 -11.74 0.84
CA GLU A 86 -3.78 -13.02 1.49
C GLU A 86 -2.40 -13.07 2.16
N ARG A 87 -1.37 -12.53 1.50
CA ARG A 87 -0.02 -12.49 2.06
C ARG A 87 0.07 -11.56 3.28
N VAL A 88 -0.64 -10.43 3.24
CA VAL A 88 -0.71 -9.55 4.41
C VAL A 88 -1.47 -10.19 5.57
N ARG A 89 -2.51 -11.01 5.27
CA ARG A 89 -3.24 -11.80 6.28
C ARG A 89 -2.38 -12.89 6.91
N GLU A 90 -1.56 -13.58 6.11
CA GLU A 90 -0.58 -14.55 6.61
C GLU A 90 0.40 -13.88 7.57
N LEU A 91 0.98 -12.74 7.18
CA LEU A 91 1.86 -11.96 8.07
C LEU A 91 1.15 -11.51 9.34
N TYR A 92 -0.11 -11.05 9.21
CA TYR A 92 -0.93 -10.68 10.37
C TYR A 92 -1.12 -11.87 11.32
N ALA A 93 -1.38 -13.07 10.80
CA ALA A 93 -1.54 -14.27 11.61
C ALA A 93 -0.24 -14.64 12.35
N ASP A 94 0.90 -14.56 11.64
CA ASP A 94 2.22 -14.93 12.16
C ASP A 94 2.78 -13.93 13.18
N LEU A 95 2.35 -12.67 13.12
CA LEU A 95 2.86 -11.60 13.98
C LEU A 95 2.46 -11.82 15.44
N GLY A 96 3.43 -11.84 16.34
CA GLY A 96 3.23 -12.09 17.78
C GLY A 96 2.73 -10.90 18.61
N ALA A 97 2.49 -9.74 17.99
CA ALA A 97 1.96 -8.56 18.68
C ALA A 97 0.53 -8.80 19.19
N GLU A 98 0.29 -8.48 20.47
CA GLU A 98 -1.05 -8.54 21.05
C GLU A 98 -1.97 -7.44 20.49
N ARG A 99 -1.41 -6.23 20.31
CA ARG A 99 -2.11 -5.11 19.69
C ARG A 99 -1.78 -5.08 18.21
N LYS A 100 -2.68 -5.61 17.39
CA LYS A 100 -2.54 -5.61 15.92
C LYS A 100 -3.90 -5.50 15.25
N VAL A 101 -4.01 -4.59 14.30
CA VAL A 101 -5.22 -4.41 13.49
C VAL A 101 -4.88 -4.60 12.03
N PHE A 102 -5.69 -5.38 11.35
CA PHE A 102 -5.66 -5.55 9.90
C PHE A 102 -6.86 -4.81 9.29
N VAL A 103 -6.59 -4.00 8.29
CA VAL A 103 -7.62 -3.27 7.53
C VAL A 103 -7.58 -3.71 6.08
N ASP A 104 -8.70 -4.22 5.60
CA ASP A 104 -8.98 -4.47 4.19
C ASP A 104 -9.72 -3.25 3.64
N LEU A 105 -9.10 -2.52 2.72
CA LEU A 105 -9.60 -1.27 2.17
C LEU A 105 -10.24 -1.51 0.81
N ALA A 106 -11.56 -1.33 0.72
CA ALA A 106 -12.30 -1.48 -0.52
C ALA A 106 -11.84 -0.50 -1.60
N CYS A 107 -12.03 -0.86 -2.86
CA CYS A 107 -11.74 0.00 -4.01
C CYS A 107 -10.36 0.64 -3.94
N SER A 108 -9.36 -0.15 -3.55
CA SER A 108 -7.99 0.30 -3.35
C SER A 108 -7.01 -0.73 -3.85
N SER A 109 -5.92 -0.26 -4.44
CA SER A 109 -4.80 -1.06 -4.90
C SER A 109 -3.57 -0.85 -4.02
N HIS A 110 -2.39 -1.21 -4.53
CA HIS A 110 -1.12 -0.85 -3.94
C HIS A 110 -0.92 0.67 -3.81
N ASN A 111 -1.62 1.44 -4.62
CA ASN A 111 -1.58 2.89 -4.66
C ASN A 111 -2.68 3.56 -3.80
N ALA A 112 -3.20 2.85 -2.80
CA ALA A 112 -4.34 3.25 -1.98
C ALA A 112 -4.27 4.68 -1.43
N MET A 113 -3.08 5.22 -1.20
CA MET A 113 -2.89 6.58 -0.68
C MET A 113 -3.29 7.70 -1.66
N TRP A 114 -3.48 7.36 -2.94
CA TRP A 114 -3.87 8.29 -4.00
C TRP A 114 -5.21 7.94 -4.65
N GLU A 115 -5.90 6.93 -4.11
CA GLU A 115 -7.14 6.41 -4.68
C GLU A 115 -8.38 6.86 -3.90
N LYS A 116 -9.56 6.53 -4.40
CA LYS A 116 -10.87 6.95 -3.88
C LYS A 116 -10.98 6.90 -2.35
N ASN A 117 -10.50 5.83 -1.74
CA ASN A 117 -10.63 5.60 -0.30
C ASN A 117 -9.40 6.03 0.52
N HIS A 118 -8.50 6.87 -0.03
CA HIS A 118 -7.30 7.34 0.66
C HIS A 118 -7.59 8.01 2.02
N LEU A 119 -8.70 8.73 2.16
CA LEU A 119 -9.07 9.36 3.42
C LEU A 119 -9.39 8.34 4.52
N LEU A 120 -9.92 7.16 4.17
CA LEU A 120 -10.14 6.06 5.12
C LEU A 120 -8.81 5.49 5.60
N LEU A 121 -7.83 5.32 4.69
CA LEU A 121 -6.46 4.93 5.02
C LEU A 121 -5.82 5.92 5.99
N PHE A 122 -5.88 7.22 5.66
CA PHE A 122 -5.27 8.25 6.51
C PHE A 122 -5.95 8.34 7.88
N ARG A 123 -7.28 8.27 7.93
CA ARG A 123 -8.03 8.26 9.19
C ARG A 123 -7.67 7.07 10.08
N ALA A 124 -7.63 5.87 9.51
CA ALA A 124 -7.22 4.66 10.23
C ALA A 124 -5.79 4.79 10.76
N SER A 125 -4.87 5.31 9.95
CA SER A 125 -3.47 5.53 10.33
C SER A 125 -3.33 6.57 11.45
N VAL A 126 -4.00 7.71 11.35
CA VAL A 126 -3.98 8.75 12.38
C VAL A 126 -4.58 8.25 13.69
N GLU A 127 -5.73 7.55 13.64
CA GLU A 127 -6.35 6.98 14.84
C GLU A 127 -5.42 5.97 15.50
N TRP A 128 -4.80 5.08 14.72
CA TRP A 128 -3.82 4.11 15.24
C TRP A 128 -2.65 4.80 15.92
N LEU A 129 -2.03 5.77 15.27
CA LEU A 129 -0.86 6.47 15.79
C LEU A 129 -1.15 7.31 17.03
N THR A 130 -2.37 7.84 17.16
CA THR A 130 -2.74 8.73 18.27
C THR A 130 -3.44 8.02 19.43
N LYS A 131 -4.21 6.97 19.14
CA LYS A 131 -5.05 6.27 20.12
C LYS A 131 -4.69 4.79 20.27
N GLY A 132 -3.95 4.23 19.32
CA GLY A 132 -3.63 2.79 19.26
C GLY A 132 -4.86 1.93 18.92
N THR A 133 -5.85 2.51 18.24
CA THR A 133 -7.08 1.83 17.80
C THR A 133 -7.41 2.18 16.35
N VAL A 134 -8.22 1.36 15.69
CA VAL A 134 -8.92 1.70 14.45
C VAL A 134 -10.40 1.39 14.67
N ASN A 135 -11.26 2.39 14.54
CA ASN A 135 -12.68 2.31 14.92
C ASN A 135 -12.89 1.71 16.32
N GLY A 136 -12.02 2.10 17.26
CA GLY A 136 -12.05 1.63 18.66
C GLY A 136 -11.43 0.24 18.88
N LEU A 137 -11.02 -0.50 17.85
CA LEU A 137 -10.40 -1.82 18.00
C LEU A 137 -8.87 -1.70 18.17
N GLN A 138 -8.32 -2.42 19.13
CA GLN A 138 -6.88 -2.58 19.35
C GLN A 138 -6.34 -3.87 18.73
N GLN A 139 -7.23 -4.81 18.42
CA GLN A 139 -6.92 -6.10 17.83
C GLN A 139 -8.08 -6.56 16.94
N GLY A 140 -7.76 -7.16 15.81
CA GLY A 140 -8.77 -7.76 14.93
C GLY A 140 -8.64 -7.30 13.49
N MET A 141 -9.67 -7.65 12.71
CA MET A 141 -9.74 -7.34 11.28
C MET A 141 -10.95 -6.47 10.97
N LEU A 142 -10.75 -5.48 10.12
CA LEU A 142 -11.76 -4.53 9.67
C LEU A 142 -11.85 -4.50 8.17
N LYS A 143 -13.05 -4.22 7.66
CA LYS A 143 -13.30 -3.84 6.27
C LYS A 143 -13.75 -2.39 6.25
N LEU A 144 -13.08 -1.55 5.45
CA LEU A 144 -13.40 -0.14 5.32
C LEU A 144 -13.75 0.21 3.87
N GLY A 145 -14.81 1.00 3.68
CA GLY A 145 -15.24 1.50 2.37
C GLY A 145 -16.00 0.50 1.49
N TYR A 146 -16.50 -0.60 2.07
CA TYR A 146 -17.34 -1.61 1.40
C TYR A 146 -18.78 -1.16 1.32
#